data_d4313f4e05c3b4775c51f2f5912693bd
#
_entry.id   d4313f4e05c3b4775c51f2f5912693bd
#
_cell.length_a   1.000
_cell.length_b   1.000
_cell.length_c   1.000
_cell.angle_alpha   90.00
_cell.angle_beta   90.00
_cell.angle_gamma   90.00
#
_symmetry.space_group_name_H-M   'P 1'
#
loop_
_entity.id
_entity.type
_entity.pdbx_description
1 polymer ?
#
loop_
_entity_poly.entity_id
_entity_poly.type
_entity_poly.pdbx_seq_one_letter_code
_entity_poly.pdbx_strand_id
1 'polypeptide(L)'
;MADPSTPNATLGALAATYLAPWRTAGVSQKQVDAAHLHWADYRDAQWGGAVPLGTSRNRLLRVNILGGRLYYVSCVGQRSTARKVRQRAILALIRATLAVHELPDVDLVLSLSDRPTVPRHAVMDGSPPLVFGYVTTAWHWSVPFPYATFEPQRWAPLYRQLGHHPALEVRKPQAVWRGSCNSLCDMLKGMRSGGSGGASGGASGADQSGGCSIDLLDRLRLLRHAARCPELTDVGLTKEHVHCRGFPARAPLTLREHAQFAYLIHVDGNGFSGRLEELLSLGGVVLKEESPFGSWYYPLLRAHEHVVPLARNLSTLCDSLRALREEPRRAATLAAAAQRFATAYLAPERVIGYVAALVRGYATLQRFRPRRHPMAKEWAGAETMVSRPTAATTTDATLHSASSGRASGFPFSMALHTGGSNSGHFCPPADVSCCKRHPRACRRRRGTR
;
A
#
# COMPACT_ATOMS: atom_id res chain seq x y z
N MET A 1 21.96 -10.29 -24.95
CA MET A 1 20.68 -10.64 -24.26
C MET A 1 20.97 -10.75 -22.78
N ALA A 2 20.15 -10.17 -21.90
CA ALA A 2 20.33 -10.33 -20.47
C ALA A 2 20.06 -11.79 -20.07
N ASP A 3 20.87 -12.33 -19.14
CA ASP A 3 20.68 -13.68 -18.60
C ASP A 3 19.28 -13.76 -17.94
N PRO A 4 18.38 -14.68 -18.37
CA PRO A 4 17.03 -14.82 -17.84
C PRO A 4 17.00 -15.17 -16.35
N SER A 5 18.10 -15.64 -15.77
CA SER A 5 18.22 -15.97 -14.35
C SER A 5 18.48 -14.75 -13.46
N THR A 6 18.79 -13.59 -14.04
CA THR A 6 19.07 -12.38 -13.26
C THR A 6 17.81 -11.78 -12.63
N PRO A 7 17.90 -11.17 -11.43
CA PRO A 7 16.75 -10.50 -10.82
C PRO A 7 16.09 -9.46 -11.73
N ASN A 8 16.83 -8.73 -12.54
CA ASN A 8 16.26 -7.74 -13.47
C ASN A 8 15.45 -8.38 -14.60
N ALA A 9 15.93 -9.51 -15.15
CA ALA A 9 15.18 -10.26 -16.16
C ALA A 9 13.88 -10.83 -15.57
N THR A 10 13.93 -11.36 -14.34
CA THR A 10 12.78 -11.84 -13.58
C THR A 10 11.76 -10.73 -13.35
N LEU A 11 12.20 -9.52 -12.95
CA LEU A 11 11.31 -8.37 -12.75
C LEU A 11 10.70 -7.87 -14.06
N GLY A 12 11.44 -7.93 -15.16
CA GLY A 12 10.94 -7.63 -16.51
C GLY A 12 9.85 -8.62 -16.94
N ALA A 13 10.07 -9.91 -16.73
CA ALA A 13 9.08 -10.97 -17.02
C ALA A 13 7.82 -10.82 -16.15
N LEU A 14 7.98 -10.46 -14.88
CA LEU A 14 6.87 -10.18 -13.97
C LEU A 14 6.03 -9.00 -14.44
N ALA A 15 6.65 -7.89 -14.82
CA ALA A 15 5.96 -6.74 -15.38
C ALA A 15 5.18 -7.12 -16.66
N ALA A 16 5.80 -7.91 -17.54
CA ALA A 16 5.16 -8.41 -18.75
C ALA A 16 3.95 -9.33 -18.45
N THR A 17 4.01 -10.14 -17.40
CA THR A 17 2.90 -11.00 -16.95
C THR A 17 1.71 -10.17 -16.48
N TYR A 18 1.95 -9.11 -15.70
CA TYR A 18 0.88 -8.22 -15.25
C TYR A 18 0.21 -7.46 -16.40
N LEU A 19 0.94 -7.16 -17.45
CA LEU A 19 0.42 -6.45 -18.63
C LEU A 19 -0.18 -7.38 -19.71
N ALA A 20 -0.04 -8.69 -19.55
CA ALA A 20 -0.50 -9.68 -20.53
C ALA A 20 -1.98 -9.54 -20.95
N PRO A 21 -2.94 -9.21 -20.06
CA PRO A 21 -4.35 -9.07 -20.44
C PRO A 21 -4.63 -8.02 -21.53
N TRP A 22 -3.74 -7.05 -21.72
CA TRP A 22 -3.92 -5.97 -22.70
C TRP A 22 -3.07 -6.14 -23.97
N ARG A 23 -2.30 -7.22 -24.10
CA ARG A 23 -1.37 -7.38 -25.24
C ARG A 23 -2.07 -7.37 -26.59
N THR A 24 -3.20 -8.04 -26.70
CA THR A 24 -3.94 -8.17 -27.97
C THR A 24 -4.73 -6.90 -28.27
N ALA A 25 -5.54 -6.42 -27.35
CA ALA A 25 -6.41 -5.26 -27.55
C ALA A 25 -5.63 -3.94 -27.55
N GLY A 26 -4.55 -3.87 -26.79
CA GLY A 26 -3.85 -2.63 -26.51
C GLY A 26 -4.65 -1.73 -25.56
N VAL A 27 -4.23 -0.46 -25.46
CA VAL A 27 -4.87 0.57 -24.65
C VAL A 27 -5.08 1.81 -25.52
N SER A 28 -6.34 2.25 -25.66
CA SER A 28 -6.69 3.46 -26.41
C SER A 28 -6.70 4.70 -25.50
N GLN A 29 -6.58 5.90 -26.10
CA GLN A 29 -6.74 7.17 -25.36
C GLN A 29 -8.09 7.24 -24.65
N LYS A 30 -9.17 6.80 -25.31
CA LYS A 30 -10.53 6.77 -24.76
C LYS A 30 -10.59 5.93 -23.47
N GLN A 31 -9.91 4.79 -23.45
CA GLN A 31 -9.83 3.95 -22.23
C GLN A 31 -9.06 4.63 -21.10
N VAL A 32 -7.96 5.33 -21.38
CA VAL A 32 -7.22 6.11 -20.37
C VAL A 32 -8.08 7.24 -19.83
N ASP A 33 -8.75 7.99 -20.70
CA ASP A 33 -9.66 9.07 -20.31
C ASP A 33 -10.83 8.55 -19.49
N ALA A 34 -11.41 7.45 -19.90
CA ALA A 34 -12.51 6.80 -19.19
C ALA A 34 -12.07 6.23 -17.85
N ALA A 35 -10.91 5.57 -17.77
CA ALA A 35 -10.34 5.08 -16.52
C ALA A 35 -10.14 6.22 -15.51
N HIS A 36 -9.68 7.40 -15.97
CA HIS A 36 -9.50 8.56 -15.13
C HIS A 36 -10.81 9.25 -14.72
N LEU A 37 -11.80 9.27 -15.63
CA LEU A 37 -13.05 10.04 -15.43
C LEU A 37 -14.20 9.22 -14.83
N HIS A 38 -14.38 7.97 -15.26
CA HIS A 38 -15.56 7.18 -14.94
C HIS A 38 -15.32 6.19 -13.80
N TRP A 39 -14.07 5.70 -13.68
CA TRP A 39 -13.76 4.75 -12.62
C TRP A 39 -13.86 5.35 -11.21
N ALA A 40 -13.83 6.67 -11.13
CA ALA A 40 -14.07 7.42 -9.92
C ALA A 40 -15.47 7.21 -9.32
N ASP A 41 -16.46 6.94 -10.16
CA ASP A 41 -17.88 6.88 -9.79
C ASP A 41 -18.46 5.44 -9.88
N TYR A 42 -17.64 4.44 -10.24
CA TYR A 42 -18.07 3.05 -10.35
C TYR A 42 -18.46 2.50 -8.98
N ARG A 43 -19.72 2.11 -8.86
CA ARG A 43 -20.26 1.40 -7.70
C ARG A 43 -20.41 -0.07 -8.10
N ASP A 44 -19.76 -0.95 -7.39
CA ASP A 44 -19.92 -2.38 -7.60
C ASP A 44 -21.21 -2.86 -6.94
N ALA A 45 -22.25 -3.11 -7.74
CA ALA A 45 -23.53 -3.64 -7.26
C ALA A 45 -23.39 -5.03 -6.61
N GLN A 46 -22.36 -5.81 -6.98
CA GLN A 46 -22.12 -7.13 -6.38
C GLN A 46 -21.70 -7.05 -4.91
N TRP A 47 -21.22 -5.90 -4.45
CA TRP A 47 -20.83 -5.66 -3.07
C TRP A 47 -21.98 -5.08 -2.23
N GLY A 48 -23.23 -5.31 -2.66
CA GLY A 48 -24.42 -4.95 -1.90
C GLY A 48 -24.73 -3.45 -1.83
N GLY A 49 -24.19 -2.63 -2.72
CA GLY A 49 -24.47 -1.18 -2.81
C GLY A 49 -24.02 -0.34 -1.60
N ALA A 50 -23.66 -0.97 -0.49
CA ALA A 50 -23.35 -0.30 0.77
C ALA A 50 -21.88 0.08 0.93
N VAL A 51 -20.98 -0.52 0.14
CA VAL A 51 -19.60 -0.09 0.08
C VAL A 51 -19.41 0.63 -1.25
N PRO A 52 -19.34 1.94 -1.26
CA PRO A 52 -18.70 2.58 -2.38
C PRO A 52 -17.24 2.10 -2.29
N LEU A 53 -16.87 1.10 -3.08
CA LEU A 53 -15.49 0.96 -3.55
C LEU A 53 -15.14 2.24 -4.32
N GLY A 54 -15.86 3.31 -3.91
CA GLY A 54 -15.81 4.64 -4.44
C GLY A 54 -14.38 5.09 -4.48
N THR A 55 -13.75 4.74 -5.55
CA THR A 55 -12.64 5.49 -6.06
C THR A 55 -13.20 6.84 -6.47
N SER A 56 -13.57 7.65 -5.48
CA SER A 56 -13.84 9.04 -5.78
C SER A 56 -12.66 9.57 -6.59
N ARG A 57 -12.86 10.46 -7.54
CA ARG A 57 -11.80 11.05 -8.39
C ARG A 57 -10.57 11.48 -7.60
N ASN A 58 -10.72 11.79 -6.32
CA ASN A 58 -9.63 12.12 -5.43
C ASN A 58 -8.73 10.92 -5.03
N ARG A 59 -8.99 9.72 -5.57
CA ARG A 59 -8.15 8.52 -5.38
C ARG A 59 -7.40 8.11 -6.63
N LEU A 60 -7.60 8.79 -7.76
CA LEU A 60 -6.90 8.53 -9.01
C LEU A 60 -5.89 9.63 -9.30
N LEU A 61 -4.77 9.22 -9.86
CA LEU A 61 -3.66 10.03 -10.32
C LEU A 61 -3.43 9.70 -11.79
N ARG A 62 -3.58 10.67 -12.68
CA ARG A 62 -3.15 10.53 -14.06
C ARG A 62 -1.74 11.08 -14.20
N VAL A 63 -0.89 10.35 -14.89
CA VAL A 63 0.51 10.70 -15.08
C VAL A 63 0.83 10.68 -16.57
N ASN A 64 1.48 11.76 -17.06
CA ASN A 64 2.10 11.80 -18.37
C ASN A 64 3.63 11.84 -18.19
N ILE A 65 4.34 10.98 -18.89
CA ILE A 65 5.78 11.11 -19.15
C ILE A 65 5.90 11.51 -20.61
N LEU A 66 6.54 12.66 -20.88
CA LEU A 66 6.69 13.21 -22.23
C LEU A 66 8.07 13.85 -22.35
N GLY A 67 8.89 13.35 -23.28
CA GLY A 67 10.25 13.83 -23.48
C GLY A 67 11.09 13.81 -22.21
N GLY A 68 10.95 12.77 -21.39
CA GLY A 68 11.65 12.63 -20.11
C GLY A 68 11.14 13.54 -18.97
N ARG A 69 10.08 14.31 -19.19
CA ARG A 69 9.46 15.19 -18.19
C ARG A 69 8.20 14.54 -17.59
N LEU A 70 7.98 14.77 -16.31
CA LEU A 70 6.89 14.17 -15.55
C LEU A 70 5.78 15.20 -15.31
N TYR A 71 4.56 14.88 -15.73
CA TYR A 71 3.37 15.68 -15.51
C TYR A 71 2.30 14.87 -14.82
N TYR A 72 1.41 15.51 -14.06
CA TYR A 72 0.33 14.82 -13.37
C TYR A 72 -0.95 15.62 -13.25
N VAL A 73 -2.08 14.92 -13.19
CA VAL A 73 -3.40 15.45 -12.82
C VAL A 73 -3.90 14.70 -11.59
N SER A 74 -4.31 15.43 -10.57
CA SER A 74 -4.84 14.86 -9.35
C SER A 74 -5.93 15.74 -8.76
N CYS A 75 -7.00 15.10 -8.28
CA CYS A 75 -8.09 15.73 -7.53
C CYS A 75 -7.98 15.48 -6.01
N VAL A 76 -6.78 15.18 -5.49
CA VAL A 76 -6.58 14.97 -4.06
C VAL A 76 -6.86 16.24 -3.28
N GLY A 77 -7.94 16.21 -2.49
CA GLY A 77 -8.31 17.34 -1.63
C GLY A 77 -7.31 17.60 -0.50
N GLN A 78 -7.26 18.84 -0.02
CA GLN A 78 -6.28 19.27 1.00
C GLN A 78 -6.33 18.46 2.30
N ARG A 79 -7.47 17.90 2.68
CA ARG A 79 -7.68 17.16 3.94
C ARG A 79 -7.21 15.71 3.91
N SER A 80 -6.81 15.16 2.77
CA SER A 80 -6.43 13.74 2.68
C SER A 80 -4.91 13.54 2.74
N THR A 81 -4.35 13.58 3.93
CA THR A 81 -2.91 13.39 4.18
C THR A 81 -2.37 12.08 3.59
N ALA A 82 -3.06 10.95 3.82
CA ALA A 82 -2.61 9.65 3.32
C ALA A 82 -2.53 9.59 1.78
N ARG A 83 -3.49 10.22 1.08
CA ARG A 83 -3.47 10.24 -0.39
C ARG A 83 -2.39 11.16 -0.93
N LYS A 84 -2.13 12.30 -0.29
CA LYS A 84 -1.02 13.18 -0.65
C LYS A 84 0.33 12.47 -0.50
N VAL A 85 0.52 11.71 0.60
CA VAL A 85 1.72 10.91 0.81
C VAL A 85 1.89 9.88 -0.31
N ARG A 86 0.83 9.14 -0.66
CA ARG A 86 0.87 8.15 -1.74
C ARG A 86 1.12 8.79 -3.11
N GLN A 87 0.47 9.91 -3.41
CA GLN A 87 0.71 10.67 -4.64
C GLN A 87 2.17 11.10 -4.74
N ARG A 88 2.71 11.71 -3.68
CA ARG A 88 4.11 12.14 -3.63
C ARG A 88 5.06 10.95 -3.85
N ALA A 89 4.80 9.84 -3.17
CA ALA A 89 5.63 8.63 -3.27
C ALA A 89 5.66 8.06 -4.70
N ILE A 90 4.49 7.99 -5.38
CA ILE A 90 4.43 7.57 -6.79
C ILE A 90 5.24 8.50 -7.68
N LEU A 91 5.00 9.81 -7.57
CA LEU A 91 5.67 10.80 -8.41
C LEU A 91 7.19 10.82 -8.16
N ALA A 92 7.60 10.70 -6.89
CA ALA A 92 9.02 10.63 -6.53
C ALA A 92 9.68 9.36 -7.08
N LEU A 93 8.99 8.20 -7.03
CA LEU A 93 9.50 6.95 -7.57
C LEU A 93 9.63 7.00 -9.09
N ILE A 94 8.63 7.52 -9.81
CA ILE A 94 8.70 7.70 -11.26
C ILE A 94 9.83 8.68 -11.61
N ARG A 95 10.00 9.76 -10.87
CA ARG A 95 11.09 10.73 -11.09
C ARG A 95 12.46 10.12 -10.87
N ALA A 96 12.63 9.31 -9.82
CA ALA A 96 13.87 8.58 -9.59
C ALA A 96 14.15 7.56 -10.70
N THR A 97 13.10 6.94 -11.24
CA THR A 97 13.23 6.03 -12.39
C THR A 97 13.68 6.79 -13.65
N LEU A 98 13.11 7.96 -13.92
CA LEU A 98 13.53 8.83 -15.03
C LEU A 98 14.97 9.36 -14.91
N ALA A 99 15.48 9.47 -13.68
CA ALA A 99 16.87 9.90 -13.46
C ALA A 99 17.90 8.82 -13.82
N VAL A 100 17.48 7.55 -13.84
CA VAL A 100 18.37 6.38 -14.07
C VAL A 100 18.09 5.69 -15.40
N HIS A 101 16.85 5.79 -15.88
CA HIS A 101 16.38 5.11 -17.09
C HIS A 101 15.70 6.09 -18.04
N GLU A 102 16.03 5.98 -19.30
CA GLU A 102 15.21 6.57 -20.35
C GLU A 102 13.88 5.83 -20.43
N LEU A 103 12.78 6.58 -20.29
CA LEU A 103 11.41 6.05 -20.37
C LEU A 103 10.71 6.64 -21.58
N PRO A 104 9.90 5.82 -22.28
CA PRO A 104 9.08 6.26 -23.40
C PRO A 104 7.98 7.22 -22.95
N ASP A 105 7.43 7.98 -23.90
CA ASP A 105 6.25 8.80 -23.68
C ASP A 105 5.04 7.91 -23.32
N VAL A 106 4.39 8.22 -22.21
CA VAL A 106 3.23 7.46 -21.72
C VAL A 106 2.18 8.38 -21.09
N ASP A 107 0.93 7.90 -21.13
CA ASP A 107 -0.22 8.47 -20.42
C ASP A 107 -0.92 7.35 -19.63
N LEU A 108 -0.81 7.35 -18.33
CA LEU A 108 -1.25 6.25 -17.47
C LEU A 108 -2.05 6.72 -16.26
N VAL A 109 -2.89 5.86 -15.73
CA VAL A 109 -3.73 6.12 -14.56
C VAL A 109 -3.31 5.21 -13.40
N LEU A 110 -3.07 5.83 -12.23
CA LEU A 110 -2.72 5.11 -11.00
C LEU A 110 -3.79 5.33 -9.93
N SER A 111 -4.04 4.28 -9.16
CA SER A 111 -4.88 4.36 -7.96
C SER A 111 -4.06 4.74 -6.73
N LEU A 112 -4.56 5.72 -5.99
CA LEU A 112 -4.03 6.11 -4.67
C LEU A 112 -4.72 5.33 -3.53
N SER A 113 -5.57 4.37 -3.87
CA SER A 113 -6.28 3.53 -2.90
C SER A 113 -5.36 2.44 -2.34
N ASP A 114 -5.57 2.10 -1.07
CA ASP A 114 -5.02 0.90 -0.43
C ASP A 114 -5.90 -0.34 -0.63
N ARG A 115 -6.89 -0.25 -1.53
CA ARG A 115 -7.79 -1.34 -1.92
C ARG A 115 -7.65 -1.60 -3.42
N PRO A 116 -7.92 -2.82 -3.89
CA PRO A 116 -7.99 -3.12 -5.33
C PRO A 116 -8.99 -2.20 -6.01
N THR A 117 -8.75 -1.87 -7.27
CA THR A 117 -9.50 -0.79 -7.92
C THR A 117 -10.41 -1.27 -9.04
N VAL A 118 -9.97 -2.21 -9.87
CA VAL A 118 -10.67 -2.61 -11.09
C VAL A 118 -11.15 -4.06 -10.96
N PRO A 119 -12.44 -4.33 -10.70
CA PRO A 119 -12.95 -5.68 -10.64
C PRO A 119 -12.91 -6.39 -12.01
N ARG A 120 -12.84 -7.72 -11.99
CA ARG A 120 -12.67 -8.54 -13.22
C ARG A 120 -13.81 -8.44 -14.21
N HIS A 121 -15.03 -8.15 -13.77
CA HIS A 121 -16.18 -7.96 -14.64
C HIS A 121 -16.22 -6.57 -15.31
N ALA A 122 -15.35 -5.65 -14.91
CA ALA A 122 -15.28 -4.33 -15.53
C ALA A 122 -14.65 -4.42 -16.91
N VAL A 123 -15.43 -4.06 -17.93
CA VAL A 123 -15.01 -4.00 -19.33
C VAL A 123 -15.32 -2.62 -19.88
N MET A 124 -14.40 -2.03 -20.62
CA MET A 124 -14.54 -0.77 -21.31
C MET A 124 -14.01 -0.92 -22.74
N ASP A 125 -14.86 -0.70 -23.73
CA ASP A 125 -14.51 -0.87 -25.15
C ASP A 125 -13.86 -2.25 -25.45
N GLY A 126 -14.45 -3.34 -24.93
CA GLY A 126 -14.00 -4.71 -25.18
C GLY A 126 -12.78 -5.19 -24.39
N SER A 127 -12.19 -4.35 -23.54
CA SER A 127 -11.08 -4.75 -22.67
C SER A 127 -11.22 -4.16 -21.27
N PRO A 128 -10.58 -4.75 -20.25
CA PRO A 128 -10.59 -4.17 -18.91
C PRO A 128 -9.88 -2.81 -18.89
N PRO A 129 -10.38 -1.83 -18.11
CA PRO A 129 -9.66 -0.57 -17.93
C PRO A 129 -8.31 -0.83 -17.24
N LEU A 130 -7.22 -0.28 -17.80
CA LEU A 130 -5.89 -0.43 -17.24
C LEU A 130 -5.64 0.65 -16.20
N VAL A 131 -5.58 0.24 -14.94
CA VAL A 131 -5.25 1.10 -13.79
C VAL A 131 -4.14 0.44 -13.00
N PHE A 132 -3.06 1.18 -12.78
CA PHE A 132 -2.01 0.77 -11.86
C PHE A 132 -2.45 0.99 -10.43
N GLY A 133 -2.10 0.08 -9.52
CA GLY A 133 -2.47 0.20 -8.12
C GLY A 133 -1.53 -0.54 -7.20
N TYR A 134 -1.60 -0.27 -5.92
CA TYR A 134 -0.75 -0.92 -4.93
C TYR A 134 -1.14 -2.35 -4.63
N VAL A 135 -2.43 -2.66 -4.81
CA VAL A 135 -3.05 -3.91 -4.36
C VAL A 135 -3.79 -4.55 -5.52
N THR A 136 -3.62 -5.85 -5.66
CA THR A 136 -4.42 -6.67 -6.56
C THR A 136 -5.00 -7.87 -5.82
N THR A 137 -5.96 -8.55 -6.44
CA THR A 137 -6.51 -9.85 -6.01
C THR A 137 -6.85 -10.69 -7.24
N ALA A 138 -7.20 -11.96 -7.06
CA ALA A 138 -7.67 -12.80 -8.14
C ALA A 138 -8.94 -12.26 -8.84
N TRP A 139 -9.69 -11.38 -8.20
CA TRP A 139 -10.95 -10.81 -8.71
C TRP A 139 -10.79 -9.39 -9.30
N HIS A 140 -9.56 -8.88 -9.40
CA HIS A 140 -9.28 -7.52 -9.89
C HIS A 140 -8.25 -7.52 -11.01
N TRP A 141 -8.37 -6.54 -11.92
CA TRP A 141 -7.46 -6.30 -13.03
C TRP A 141 -6.32 -5.33 -12.70
N SER A 142 -6.27 -4.78 -11.48
CA SER A 142 -5.25 -3.80 -11.12
C SER A 142 -3.83 -4.31 -11.40
N VAL A 143 -3.06 -3.53 -12.17
CA VAL A 143 -1.63 -3.80 -12.41
C VAL A 143 -0.83 -3.33 -11.21
N PRO A 144 -0.12 -4.22 -10.50
CA PRO A 144 0.57 -3.83 -9.27
C PRO A 144 1.72 -2.85 -9.52
N PHE A 145 1.66 -1.73 -8.78
CA PHE A 145 2.70 -0.70 -8.73
C PHE A 145 3.31 -0.66 -7.32
N PRO A 146 4.63 -0.36 -7.15
CA PRO A 146 5.26 -0.33 -5.83
C PRO A 146 4.56 0.64 -4.88
N TYR A 147 4.38 0.19 -3.62
CA TYR A 147 3.68 0.97 -2.59
C TYR A 147 4.49 2.17 -2.11
N ALA A 148 3.84 3.06 -1.37
CA ALA A 148 4.44 4.28 -0.85
C ALA A 148 5.64 4.05 0.10
N THR A 149 5.83 2.84 0.62
CA THR A 149 7.03 2.43 1.36
C THR A 149 8.28 2.65 0.51
N PHE A 150 8.20 2.40 -0.80
CA PHE A 150 9.31 2.51 -1.73
C PHE A 150 9.59 3.95 -2.23
N GLU A 151 9.03 4.99 -1.59
CA GLU A 151 9.46 6.37 -1.88
C GLU A 151 10.99 6.50 -1.71
N PRO A 152 11.75 6.93 -2.73
CA PRO A 152 13.21 6.80 -2.73
C PRO A 152 13.90 7.50 -1.57
N GLN A 153 13.44 8.70 -1.17
CA GLN A 153 14.03 9.45 -0.05
C GLN A 153 13.80 8.75 1.31
N ARG A 154 12.78 7.89 1.40
CA ARG A 154 12.49 7.08 2.58
C ARG A 154 13.13 5.71 2.48
N TRP A 155 12.92 5.00 1.37
CA TRP A 155 13.28 3.59 1.24
C TRP A 155 14.79 3.37 1.20
N ALA A 156 15.53 4.13 0.42
CA ALA A 156 16.97 3.89 0.27
C ALA A 156 17.76 4.06 1.58
N PRO A 157 17.54 5.10 2.42
CA PRO A 157 18.16 5.17 3.74
C PRO A 157 17.69 4.07 4.68
N LEU A 158 16.38 3.79 4.70
CA LEU A 158 15.80 2.75 5.54
C LEU A 158 16.36 1.37 5.18
N TYR A 159 16.38 1.02 3.90
CA TYR A 159 16.88 -0.27 3.41
C TYR A 159 18.32 -0.53 3.85
N ARG A 160 19.18 0.48 3.78
CA ARG A 160 20.56 0.37 4.30
C ARG A 160 20.62 0.08 5.79
N GLN A 161 19.73 0.69 6.58
CA GLN A 161 19.66 0.47 8.04
C GLN A 161 19.12 -0.93 8.37
N LEU A 162 18.16 -1.44 7.60
CA LEU A 162 17.53 -2.75 7.84
C LEU A 162 18.52 -3.92 7.68
N GLY A 163 19.56 -3.75 6.89
CA GLY A 163 20.64 -4.75 6.77
C GLY A 163 21.54 -4.90 8.01
N HIS A 164 21.46 -3.97 8.97
CA HIS A 164 22.25 -3.98 10.20
C HIS A 164 21.38 -4.44 11.37
N HIS A 165 21.37 -5.73 11.62
CA HIS A 165 20.56 -6.37 12.66
C HIS A 165 21.36 -7.43 13.41
N PRO A 166 20.98 -7.79 14.66
CA PRO A 166 21.60 -8.88 15.39
C PRO A 166 21.48 -10.22 14.67
N ALA A 167 22.42 -11.12 14.89
CA ALA A 167 22.30 -12.50 14.44
C ALA A 167 21.03 -13.16 15.03
N LEU A 168 20.44 -14.12 14.33
CA LEU A 168 19.15 -14.69 14.70
C LEU A 168 19.19 -15.36 16.08
N GLU A 169 20.31 -15.99 16.41
CA GLU A 169 20.55 -16.78 17.62
C GLU A 169 20.53 -15.94 18.91
N VAL A 170 20.88 -14.65 18.80
CA VAL A 170 20.89 -13.74 19.97
C VAL A 170 19.61 -12.95 20.13
N ARG A 171 18.64 -13.13 19.23
CA ARG A 171 17.36 -12.43 19.29
C ARG A 171 16.43 -13.09 20.30
N LYS A 172 15.43 -12.32 20.78
CA LYS A 172 14.35 -12.85 21.59
C LYS A 172 13.62 -13.96 20.81
N PRO A 173 13.49 -15.17 21.35
CA PRO A 173 12.86 -16.30 20.66
C PRO A 173 11.32 -16.20 20.69
N GLN A 174 10.80 -15.03 20.39
CA GLN A 174 9.39 -14.67 20.36
C GLN A 174 9.02 -14.07 19.01
N ALA A 175 7.74 -14.17 18.66
CA ALA A 175 7.15 -13.53 17.50
C ALA A 175 6.58 -12.16 17.87
N VAL A 176 6.94 -11.14 17.13
CA VAL A 176 6.53 -9.77 17.39
C VAL A 176 5.55 -9.25 16.35
N TRP A 177 4.57 -8.49 16.83
CA TRP A 177 3.72 -7.67 15.98
C TRP A 177 3.20 -6.44 16.75
N ARG A 178 3.21 -5.30 16.08
CA ARG A 178 2.56 -4.06 16.51
C ARG A 178 1.76 -3.48 15.36
N GLY A 179 0.56 -3.00 15.62
CA GLY A 179 -0.24 -2.35 14.59
C GLY A 179 -1.50 -1.69 15.12
N SER A 180 -2.22 -1.02 14.25
CA SER A 180 -3.53 -0.47 14.54
C SER A 180 -4.63 -1.52 14.31
N CYS A 181 -5.80 -1.27 14.88
CA CYS A 181 -7.00 -2.10 14.69
C CYS A 181 -7.70 -1.85 13.34
N ASN A 182 -6.95 -1.62 12.26
CA ASN A 182 -7.54 -1.45 10.93
C ASN A 182 -7.90 -2.80 10.33
N SER A 183 -9.08 -2.92 9.73
CA SER A 183 -9.49 -4.13 9.03
C SER A 183 -10.46 -3.84 7.90
N LEU A 184 -10.58 -4.79 7.00
CA LEU A 184 -11.45 -4.79 5.83
C LEU A 184 -12.78 -5.47 6.08
N CYS A 185 -13.41 -5.16 7.16
CA CYS A 185 -14.68 -5.74 7.52
C CYS A 185 -15.71 -5.73 6.38
N ASP A 186 -15.86 -4.60 5.73
CA ASP A 186 -16.87 -4.42 4.68
C ASP A 186 -16.55 -5.21 3.41
N MET A 187 -15.27 -5.39 3.08
CA MET A 187 -14.85 -6.16 1.92
C MET A 187 -15.03 -7.66 2.13
N LEU A 188 -14.80 -8.16 3.33
CA LEU A 188 -14.95 -9.58 3.66
C LEU A 188 -16.42 -10.01 3.72
N LYS A 189 -17.34 -9.12 4.07
CA LYS A 189 -18.79 -9.37 3.99
C LYS A 189 -19.21 -9.65 2.54
N GLY A 190 -18.75 -8.86 1.59
CA GLY A 190 -19.04 -9.04 0.17
C GLY A 190 -18.44 -10.32 -0.43
N MET A 191 -17.22 -10.71 -0.06
CA MET A 191 -16.58 -11.95 -0.53
C MET A 191 -17.32 -13.22 -0.12
N ARG A 192 -18.07 -13.19 0.98
CA ARG A 192 -18.89 -14.33 1.44
C ARG A 192 -20.23 -14.47 0.71
N SER A 193 -20.78 -13.39 0.19
CA SER A 193 -22.05 -13.40 -0.51
C SER A 193 -21.95 -13.70 -2.02
N GLY A 194 -20.75 -13.75 -2.60
CA GLY A 194 -20.53 -14.05 -4.02
C GLY A 194 -20.43 -15.52 -4.40
N GLY A 195 -20.65 -16.45 -3.47
CA GLY A 195 -20.69 -17.90 -3.75
C GLY A 195 -22.14 -18.40 -3.88
N SER A 196 -22.57 -18.67 -5.12
CA SER A 196 -23.72 -19.48 -5.56
C SER A 196 -25.06 -19.22 -4.83
N GLY A 197 -26.06 -18.95 -5.64
CA GLY A 197 -27.43 -18.69 -5.25
C GLY A 197 -28.03 -19.71 -4.26
N GLY A 198 -28.81 -19.18 -3.34
CA GLY A 198 -29.81 -19.92 -2.58
C GLY A 198 -29.32 -20.49 -1.27
N ALA A 199 -29.38 -19.70 -0.20
CA ALA A 199 -29.85 -20.14 1.11
C ALA A 199 -30.08 -18.91 2.01
N SER A 200 -31.33 -18.65 2.31
CA SER A 200 -31.78 -17.85 3.45
C SER A 200 -31.35 -18.52 4.75
N GLY A 201 -30.12 -18.27 5.17
CA GLY A 201 -29.57 -18.68 6.45
C GLY A 201 -29.18 -17.44 7.22
N GLY A 202 -29.95 -17.09 8.25
CA GLY A 202 -29.72 -15.95 9.11
C GLY A 202 -28.30 -15.97 9.69
N ALA A 203 -27.43 -15.13 9.20
CA ALA A 203 -26.17 -14.84 9.85
C ALA A 203 -26.45 -13.90 11.05
N SER A 204 -26.82 -14.51 12.18
CA SER A 204 -26.80 -13.89 13.49
C SER A 204 -25.35 -13.54 13.87
N GLY A 205 -24.93 -12.33 13.55
CA GLY A 205 -23.57 -11.89 13.86
C GLY A 205 -23.29 -10.42 13.54
N ALA A 206 -24.29 -9.67 13.07
CA ALA A 206 -24.17 -8.23 13.00
C ALA A 206 -24.72 -7.67 14.31
N ASP A 207 -23.82 -7.14 15.15
CA ASP A 207 -24.21 -6.21 16.18
C ASP A 207 -25.05 -5.12 15.53
N GLN A 208 -26.20 -4.77 16.16
CA GLN A 208 -27.14 -3.75 15.69
C GLN A 208 -26.48 -2.36 15.52
N SER A 209 -25.25 -2.18 15.98
CA SER A 209 -24.41 -0.98 15.80
C SER A 209 -23.72 -0.89 14.44
N GLY A 210 -23.96 -1.80 13.50
CA GLY A 210 -23.27 -1.82 12.19
C GLY A 210 -21.79 -2.20 12.28
N GLY A 211 -21.32 -2.64 13.44
CA GLY A 211 -19.95 -3.09 13.69
C GLY A 211 -19.61 -4.40 12.98
N CYS A 212 -18.35 -4.57 12.67
CA CYS A 212 -17.83 -5.84 12.17
C CYS A 212 -17.69 -6.85 13.29
N SER A 213 -18.11 -8.10 13.03
CA SER A 213 -17.76 -9.18 13.93
C SER A 213 -16.24 -9.23 14.13
N ILE A 214 -15.83 -9.36 15.36
CA ILE A 214 -14.41 -9.50 15.78
C ILE A 214 -13.71 -10.64 15.02
N ASP A 215 -14.45 -11.67 14.62
CA ASP A 215 -13.96 -12.82 13.87
C ASP A 215 -13.61 -12.50 12.41
N LEU A 216 -14.00 -11.33 11.91
CA LEU A 216 -13.64 -10.84 10.59
C LEU A 216 -12.42 -9.91 10.61
N LEU A 217 -11.88 -9.59 11.79
CA LEU A 217 -10.78 -8.68 11.97
C LEU A 217 -9.46 -9.46 12.14
N ASP A 218 -8.70 -9.65 11.08
CA ASP A 218 -7.47 -10.45 11.07
C ASP A 218 -6.52 -10.08 12.21
N ARG A 219 -6.40 -8.80 12.52
CA ARG A 219 -5.54 -8.32 13.60
C ARG A 219 -6.06 -8.65 15.01
N LEU A 220 -7.37 -8.72 15.20
CA LEU A 220 -7.94 -9.15 16.48
C LEU A 220 -7.87 -10.69 16.61
N ARG A 221 -8.04 -11.42 15.51
CA ARG A 221 -7.75 -12.85 15.48
C ARG A 221 -6.31 -13.14 15.88
N LEU A 222 -5.36 -12.35 15.35
CA LEU A 222 -3.96 -12.45 15.75
C LEU A 222 -3.78 -12.32 17.27
N LEU A 223 -4.39 -11.30 17.88
CA LEU A 223 -4.32 -11.10 19.35
C LEU A 223 -4.90 -12.28 20.12
N ARG A 224 -6.03 -12.84 19.68
CA ARG A 224 -6.67 -14.00 20.32
C ARG A 224 -5.81 -15.26 20.21
N HIS A 225 -5.21 -15.52 19.04
CA HIS A 225 -4.33 -16.68 18.87
C HIS A 225 -3.01 -16.50 19.64
N ALA A 226 -2.44 -15.31 19.64
CA ALA A 226 -1.24 -15.00 20.41
C ALA A 226 -1.43 -15.19 21.93
N ALA A 227 -2.62 -14.90 22.46
CA ALA A 227 -2.96 -15.12 23.86
C ALA A 227 -2.96 -16.61 24.28
N ARG A 228 -2.95 -17.55 23.31
CA ARG A 228 -2.85 -19.00 23.60
C ARG A 228 -1.40 -19.48 23.78
N CYS A 229 -0.43 -18.68 23.38
CA CYS A 229 1.00 -18.96 23.51
C CYS A 229 1.76 -17.66 23.86
N PRO A 230 1.48 -17.08 25.02
CA PRO A 230 2.03 -15.78 25.41
C PRO A 230 3.56 -15.81 25.59
N GLU A 231 4.11 -16.96 25.91
CA GLU A 231 5.56 -17.20 26.02
C GLU A 231 6.28 -17.16 24.66
N LEU A 232 5.53 -17.37 23.56
CA LEU A 232 6.04 -17.37 22.19
C LEU A 232 5.78 -16.05 21.46
N THR A 233 4.99 -15.14 22.03
CA THR A 233 4.48 -13.98 21.30
C THR A 233 4.58 -12.68 22.09
N ASP A 234 4.98 -11.60 21.41
CA ASP A 234 4.84 -10.22 21.87
C ASP A 234 4.00 -9.42 20.86
N VAL A 235 2.69 -9.56 20.96
CA VAL A 235 1.71 -9.02 20.03
C VAL A 235 0.86 -7.95 20.70
N GLY A 236 0.61 -6.82 20.03
CA GLY A 236 -0.24 -5.77 20.60
C GLY A 236 -0.69 -4.70 19.61
N LEU A 237 -1.80 -4.05 19.95
CA LEU A 237 -2.28 -2.85 19.27
C LEU A 237 -1.49 -1.63 19.72
N THR A 238 -1.20 -0.72 18.82
CA THR A 238 -0.50 0.54 19.14
C THR A 238 -1.42 1.66 19.58
N LYS A 239 -2.73 1.48 19.42
CA LYS A 239 -3.77 2.43 19.85
C LYS A 239 -5.03 1.68 20.22
N GLU A 240 -5.70 2.16 21.23
CA GLU A 240 -7.08 1.79 21.47
C GLU A 240 -7.98 2.35 20.36
N HIS A 241 -8.96 1.56 20.00
CA HIS A 241 -9.95 1.96 19.00
C HIS A 241 -11.33 1.45 19.46
N VAL A 242 -12.37 2.24 19.20
CA VAL A 242 -13.74 1.92 19.61
C VAL A 242 -14.19 0.50 19.18
N HIS A 243 -13.74 0.05 18.01
CA HIS A 243 -14.06 -1.28 17.48
C HIS A 243 -13.15 -2.41 18.02
N CYS A 244 -12.18 -2.10 18.87
CA CYS A 244 -11.21 -3.04 19.41
C CYS A 244 -11.13 -2.94 20.93
N ARG A 245 -12.24 -2.60 21.57
CA ARG A 245 -12.35 -2.56 23.04
C ARG A 245 -12.01 -3.93 23.64
N GLY A 246 -11.36 -3.92 24.78
CA GLY A 246 -10.91 -5.15 25.47
C GLY A 246 -9.50 -5.60 25.10
N PHE A 247 -8.81 -4.94 24.16
CA PHE A 247 -7.41 -5.18 23.86
C PHE A 247 -6.60 -3.93 24.22
N PRO A 248 -5.81 -3.96 25.31
CA PRO A 248 -5.04 -2.80 25.76
C PRO A 248 -4.01 -2.39 24.72
N ALA A 249 -3.81 -1.09 24.58
CA ALA A 249 -2.76 -0.57 23.72
C ALA A 249 -1.38 -0.90 24.31
N ARG A 250 -0.43 -1.22 23.42
CA ARG A 250 0.99 -1.39 23.74
C ARG A 250 1.81 -0.32 23.04
N ALA A 251 2.96 0.00 23.57
CA ALA A 251 3.90 0.94 22.96
C ALA A 251 4.22 0.49 21.51
N PRO A 252 4.23 1.41 20.54
CA PRO A 252 4.72 1.10 19.21
C PRO A 252 6.19 0.71 19.28
N LEU A 253 6.62 -0.16 18.39
CA LEU A 253 8.02 -0.54 18.23
C LEU A 253 8.55 -0.01 16.90
N THR A 254 9.78 0.47 16.93
CA THR A 254 10.55 0.80 15.73
C THR A 254 10.95 -0.48 14.98
N LEU A 255 11.38 -0.36 13.73
CA LEU A 255 11.89 -1.52 12.98
C LEU A 255 13.16 -2.10 13.63
N ARG A 256 13.99 -1.25 14.24
CA ARG A 256 15.17 -1.69 15.01
C ARG A 256 14.78 -2.54 16.22
N GLU A 257 13.70 -2.20 16.90
CA GLU A 257 13.16 -2.98 18.01
C GLU A 257 12.51 -4.28 17.52
N HIS A 258 11.82 -4.26 16.36
CA HIS A 258 11.34 -5.50 15.73
C HIS A 258 12.52 -6.45 15.41
N ALA A 259 13.66 -5.93 14.98
CA ALA A 259 14.85 -6.74 14.68
C ALA A 259 15.47 -7.44 15.92
N GLN A 260 15.04 -7.12 17.13
CA GLN A 260 15.44 -7.84 18.34
C GLN A 260 14.68 -9.16 18.54
N PHE A 261 13.69 -9.46 17.71
CA PHE A 261 12.88 -10.67 17.77
C PHE A 261 13.25 -11.63 16.64
N ALA A 262 13.26 -12.93 16.94
CA ALA A 262 13.60 -13.95 15.95
C ALA A 262 12.48 -14.13 14.91
N TYR A 263 11.22 -13.92 15.30
CA TYR A 263 10.06 -14.17 14.47
C TYR A 263 9.25 -12.90 14.27
N LEU A 264 8.88 -12.61 13.02
CA LEU A 264 8.24 -11.35 12.60
C LEU A 264 6.88 -11.69 11.98
N ILE A 265 5.78 -11.24 12.59
CA ILE A 265 4.44 -11.53 12.10
C ILE A 265 3.98 -10.46 11.11
N HIS A 266 3.47 -10.91 9.98
CA HIS A 266 2.82 -10.08 8.98
C HIS A 266 1.35 -10.47 8.82
N VAL A 267 0.46 -9.51 9.10
CA VAL A 267 -0.99 -9.59 8.83
C VAL A 267 -1.45 -8.37 8.06
N ASP A 268 -2.46 -8.56 7.23
CA ASP A 268 -3.02 -7.52 6.40
C ASP A 268 -3.70 -6.39 7.18
N GLY A 269 -4.00 -5.32 6.46
CA GLY A 269 -4.74 -4.16 6.95
C GLY A 269 -6.03 -3.95 6.16
N ASN A 270 -6.24 -2.73 5.64
CA ASN A 270 -7.35 -2.40 4.73
C ASN A 270 -7.21 -3.01 3.32
N GLY A 271 -6.12 -3.58 3.00
CA GLY A 271 -5.66 -4.32 1.86
C GLY A 271 -4.42 -5.07 2.31
N PHE A 272 -3.44 -5.28 1.43
CA PHE A 272 -2.15 -5.79 1.90
C PHE A 272 -1.50 -4.80 2.89
N SER A 273 -0.57 -5.28 3.68
CA SER A 273 0.23 -4.42 4.56
C SER A 273 1.61 -4.15 3.94
N GLY A 274 1.95 -2.88 3.71
CA GLY A 274 3.26 -2.46 3.19
C GLY A 274 4.42 -2.60 4.19
N ARG A 275 4.22 -3.35 5.28
CA ARG A 275 5.28 -3.66 6.24
C ARG A 275 6.08 -4.90 5.82
N LEU A 276 5.54 -5.75 4.92
CA LEU A 276 6.21 -6.98 4.54
C LEU A 276 7.60 -6.73 3.94
N GLU A 277 7.74 -5.67 3.15
CA GLU A 277 9.01 -5.24 2.54
C GLU A 277 10.07 -4.97 3.61
N GLU A 278 9.67 -4.29 4.68
CA GLU A 278 10.52 -3.96 5.81
C GLU A 278 10.90 -5.24 6.59
N LEU A 279 9.92 -6.12 6.88
CA LEU A 279 10.14 -7.34 7.65
C LEU A 279 11.07 -8.34 6.93
N LEU A 280 10.91 -8.50 5.61
CA LEU A 280 11.78 -9.37 4.80
C LEU A 280 13.27 -8.92 4.83
N SER A 281 13.50 -7.62 5.08
CA SER A 281 14.84 -7.04 5.14
C SER A 281 15.48 -7.09 6.53
N LEU A 282 14.74 -7.52 7.58
CA LEU A 282 15.21 -7.49 8.98
C LEU A 282 15.99 -8.75 9.40
N GLY A 283 16.16 -9.73 8.52
CA GLY A 283 16.91 -10.96 8.83
C GLY A 283 16.29 -11.80 9.95
N GLY A 284 14.99 -11.71 10.18
CA GLY A 284 14.19 -12.60 11.03
C GLY A 284 13.33 -13.54 10.20
N VAL A 285 12.76 -14.57 10.84
CA VAL A 285 11.80 -15.45 10.17
C VAL A 285 10.47 -14.73 10.06
N VAL A 286 9.97 -14.56 8.85
CA VAL A 286 8.69 -13.88 8.59
C VAL A 286 7.55 -14.90 8.55
N LEU A 287 6.62 -14.79 9.49
CA LEU A 287 5.35 -15.54 9.46
C LEU A 287 4.30 -14.67 8.78
N LYS A 288 3.82 -15.11 7.62
CA LYS A 288 2.91 -14.34 6.77
C LYS A 288 1.54 -15.00 6.70
N GLU A 289 0.50 -14.24 7.07
CA GLU A 289 -0.89 -14.64 6.85
C GLU A 289 -1.15 -14.96 5.37
N GLU A 290 -1.85 -16.05 5.08
CA GLU A 290 -2.44 -16.32 3.78
C GLU A 290 -3.51 -15.27 3.49
N SER A 291 -3.36 -14.56 2.40
CA SER A 291 -4.13 -13.38 2.08
C SER A 291 -4.61 -13.40 0.63
N PRO A 292 -5.83 -12.90 0.34
CA PRO A 292 -6.27 -12.72 -1.03
C PRO A 292 -5.62 -11.50 -1.71
N PHE A 293 -4.93 -10.66 -0.95
CA PHE A 293 -4.27 -9.46 -1.47
C PHE A 293 -2.88 -9.79 -1.97
N GLY A 294 -2.53 -9.21 -3.11
CA GLY A 294 -1.22 -9.28 -3.72
C GLY A 294 -0.57 -7.90 -3.86
N SER A 295 0.74 -7.90 -3.80
CA SER A 295 1.60 -6.79 -4.21
C SER A 295 2.45 -7.21 -5.40
N TRP A 296 3.15 -6.26 -6.00
CA TRP A 296 3.88 -6.48 -7.25
C TRP A 296 4.91 -7.61 -7.19
N TYR A 297 5.57 -7.86 -6.06
CA TYR A 297 6.60 -8.89 -5.89
C TYR A 297 6.06 -10.22 -5.31
N TYR A 298 4.81 -10.29 -4.87
CA TYR A 298 4.24 -11.49 -4.21
C TYR A 298 4.34 -12.77 -5.06
N PRO A 299 4.21 -12.75 -6.39
CA PRO A 299 4.41 -13.97 -7.19
C PRO A 299 5.81 -14.58 -7.12
N LEU A 300 6.81 -13.79 -6.69
CA LEU A 300 8.19 -14.26 -6.50
C LEU A 300 8.44 -14.80 -5.08
N LEU A 301 7.51 -14.51 -4.15
CA LEU A 301 7.62 -14.91 -2.76
C LEU A 301 7.16 -16.36 -2.58
N ARG A 302 8.04 -17.23 -2.10
CA ARG A 302 7.74 -18.65 -1.92
C ARG A 302 7.46 -18.97 -0.47
N ALA A 303 6.32 -19.65 -0.23
CA ALA A 303 6.00 -20.22 1.07
C ALA A 303 7.05 -21.29 1.45
N HIS A 304 7.37 -21.40 2.73
CA HIS A 304 8.34 -22.32 3.31
C HIS A 304 9.81 -22.13 2.84
N GLU A 305 10.07 -21.12 2.00
CA GLU A 305 11.41 -20.72 1.58
C GLU A 305 11.73 -19.29 2.08
N HIS A 306 10.88 -18.32 1.76
CA HIS A 306 11.06 -16.92 2.13
C HIS A 306 10.20 -16.52 3.33
N VAL A 307 9.06 -17.19 3.52
CA VAL A 307 8.11 -16.93 4.61
C VAL A 307 7.49 -18.24 5.11
N VAL A 308 7.11 -18.26 6.37
CA VAL A 308 6.26 -19.32 6.93
C VAL A 308 4.80 -18.90 6.76
N PRO A 309 4.00 -19.62 5.97
CA PRO A 309 2.59 -19.28 5.80
C PRO A 309 1.83 -19.57 7.08
N LEU A 310 1.00 -18.63 7.50
CA LEU A 310 -0.01 -18.82 8.53
C LEU A 310 -1.36 -18.99 7.85
N ALA A 311 -2.14 -19.97 8.31
CA ALA A 311 -3.51 -20.13 7.85
C ALA A 311 -4.26 -18.80 7.97
N ARG A 312 -5.17 -18.51 7.02
CA ARG A 312 -5.91 -17.25 6.96
C ARG A 312 -6.65 -16.90 8.26
N ASN A 313 -7.10 -17.88 9.01
CA ASN A 313 -7.70 -17.71 10.33
C ASN A 313 -6.68 -17.59 11.45
N LEU A 314 -5.38 -17.65 11.15
CA LEU A 314 -4.24 -17.59 12.07
C LEU A 314 -4.18 -18.75 13.09
N SER A 315 -4.95 -19.83 12.89
CA SER A 315 -5.01 -20.97 13.83
C SER A 315 -3.67 -21.69 13.97
N THR A 316 -2.81 -21.62 12.96
CA THR A 316 -1.50 -22.31 12.94
C THR A 316 -0.38 -21.52 13.62
N LEU A 317 -0.64 -20.33 14.18
CA LEU A 317 0.40 -19.45 14.73
C LEU A 317 1.27 -20.12 15.80
N CYS A 318 0.64 -20.67 16.85
CA CYS A 318 1.37 -21.23 17.98
C CYS A 318 2.16 -22.48 17.58
N ASP A 319 1.59 -23.35 16.75
CA ASP A 319 2.23 -24.59 16.31
C ASP A 319 3.41 -24.30 15.39
N SER A 320 3.25 -23.32 14.47
CA SER A 320 4.35 -22.85 13.62
C SER A 320 5.51 -22.30 14.45
N LEU A 321 5.22 -21.55 15.54
CA LEU A 321 6.27 -21.00 16.41
C LEU A 321 6.98 -22.10 17.23
N ARG A 322 6.25 -23.11 17.72
CA ARG A 322 6.86 -24.27 18.41
C ARG A 322 7.80 -25.01 17.48
N ALA A 323 7.33 -25.37 16.30
CA ALA A 323 8.15 -26.05 15.30
C ALA A 323 9.41 -25.27 14.91
N LEU A 324 9.32 -23.94 14.75
CA LEU A 324 10.48 -23.11 14.46
C LEU A 324 11.51 -23.05 15.61
N ARG A 325 11.06 -23.12 16.85
CA ARG A 325 11.94 -23.18 18.03
C ARG A 325 12.65 -24.53 18.16
N GLU A 326 11.98 -25.61 17.76
CA GLU A 326 12.54 -26.96 17.75
C GLU A 326 13.52 -27.17 16.61
N GLU A 327 13.41 -26.37 15.52
CA GLU A 327 14.24 -26.47 14.33
C GLU A 327 15.07 -25.18 14.06
N PRO A 328 16.04 -24.81 14.90
CA PRO A 328 16.76 -23.53 14.78
C PRO A 328 17.53 -23.40 13.46
N ARG A 329 18.05 -24.51 12.92
CA ARG A 329 18.73 -24.50 11.58
C ARG A 329 17.76 -24.14 10.46
N ARG A 330 16.54 -24.64 10.51
CA ARG A 330 15.49 -24.28 9.54
C ARG A 330 15.08 -22.82 9.69
N ALA A 331 14.95 -22.34 10.92
CA ALA A 331 14.66 -20.93 11.19
C ALA A 331 15.75 -20.01 10.60
N ALA A 332 17.03 -20.34 10.80
CA ALA A 332 18.15 -19.59 10.22
C ALA A 332 18.14 -19.62 8.68
N THR A 333 17.83 -20.75 8.07
CA THR A 333 17.72 -20.89 6.61
C THR A 333 16.62 -20.01 6.04
N LEU A 334 15.43 -19.99 6.67
CA LEU A 334 14.29 -19.15 6.29
C LEU A 334 14.61 -17.66 6.42
N ALA A 335 15.22 -17.25 7.54
CA ALA A 335 15.59 -15.86 7.78
C ALA A 335 16.60 -15.36 6.73
N ALA A 336 17.63 -16.17 6.44
CA ALA A 336 18.63 -15.86 5.41
C ALA A 336 18.01 -15.81 4.00
N ALA A 337 17.07 -16.71 3.69
CA ALA A 337 16.38 -16.71 2.40
C ALA A 337 15.49 -15.49 2.21
N ALA A 338 14.75 -15.07 3.25
CA ALA A 338 13.96 -13.86 3.25
C ALA A 338 14.82 -12.61 2.98
N GLN A 339 15.99 -12.53 3.61
CA GLN A 339 16.93 -11.42 3.41
C GLN A 339 17.53 -11.42 2.00
N ARG A 340 17.93 -12.60 1.48
CA ARG A 340 18.40 -12.71 0.09
C ARG A 340 17.30 -12.29 -0.90
N PHE A 341 16.05 -12.69 -0.66
CA PHE A 341 14.91 -12.24 -1.46
C PHE A 341 14.79 -10.72 -1.45
N ALA A 342 14.84 -10.08 -0.28
CA ALA A 342 14.78 -8.62 -0.17
C ALA A 342 15.92 -7.95 -0.94
N THR A 343 17.14 -8.48 -0.85
CA THR A 343 18.30 -7.98 -1.61
C THR A 343 18.12 -8.15 -3.13
N ALA A 344 17.60 -9.29 -3.57
CA ALA A 344 17.44 -9.58 -4.98
C ALA A 344 16.33 -8.75 -5.65
N TYR A 345 15.24 -8.42 -4.92
CA TYR A 345 14.04 -7.87 -5.53
C TYR A 345 13.54 -6.56 -4.92
N LEU A 346 13.84 -6.25 -3.66
CA LEU A 346 13.31 -5.08 -2.95
C LEU A 346 14.35 -3.97 -2.73
N ALA A 347 15.61 -4.18 -3.10
CA ALA A 347 16.63 -3.14 -3.09
C ALA A 347 16.20 -1.94 -3.96
N PRO A 348 16.55 -0.70 -3.58
CA PRO A 348 16.06 0.50 -4.24
C PRO A 348 16.23 0.49 -5.77
N GLU A 349 17.38 0.04 -6.26
CA GLU A 349 17.67 -0.07 -7.70
C GLU A 349 16.80 -1.15 -8.39
N ARG A 350 16.40 -2.20 -7.68
CA ARG A 350 15.51 -3.24 -8.21
C ARG A 350 14.09 -2.73 -8.36
N VAL A 351 13.61 -1.97 -7.39
CA VAL A 351 12.28 -1.32 -7.45
C VAL A 351 12.22 -0.33 -8.61
N ILE A 352 13.26 0.49 -8.79
CA ILE A 352 13.41 1.41 -9.93
C ILE A 352 13.42 0.63 -11.25
N GLY A 353 14.18 -0.47 -11.33
CA GLY A 353 14.24 -1.36 -12.49
C GLY A 353 12.88 -1.96 -12.85
N TYR A 354 12.11 -2.41 -11.85
CA TYR A 354 10.75 -2.90 -12.06
C TYR A 354 9.82 -1.82 -12.63
N VAL A 355 9.84 -0.60 -12.07
CA VAL A 355 9.03 0.52 -12.57
C VAL A 355 9.42 0.86 -14.02
N ALA A 356 10.70 0.86 -14.35
CA ALA A 356 11.17 1.08 -15.72
C ALA A 356 10.64 0.00 -16.69
N ALA A 357 10.73 -1.28 -16.29
CA ALA A 357 10.20 -2.38 -17.09
C ALA A 357 8.69 -2.29 -17.28
N LEU A 358 7.96 -1.93 -16.22
CA LEU A 358 6.51 -1.77 -16.22
C LEU A 358 6.07 -0.63 -17.17
N VAL A 359 6.73 0.53 -17.09
CA VAL A 359 6.42 1.70 -17.94
C VAL A 359 6.76 1.41 -19.41
N ARG A 360 7.91 0.79 -19.69
CA ARG A 360 8.28 0.38 -21.05
C ARG A 360 7.30 -0.63 -21.63
N GLY A 361 6.93 -1.66 -20.85
CA GLY A 361 5.94 -2.63 -21.25
C GLY A 361 4.58 -1.99 -21.51
N TYR A 362 4.14 -1.07 -20.68
CA TYR A 362 2.90 -0.33 -20.89
C TYR A 362 2.92 0.52 -22.16
N ALA A 363 4.04 1.18 -22.46
CA ALA A 363 4.17 2.01 -23.67
C ALA A 363 3.92 1.20 -24.95
N THR A 364 4.31 -0.08 -25.01
CA THR A 364 4.05 -0.95 -26.17
C THR A 364 2.56 -1.29 -26.37
N LEU A 365 1.75 -1.10 -25.31
CA LEU A 365 0.31 -1.35 -25.35
C LEU A 365 -0.47 -0.13 -25.83
N GLN A 366 0.09 1.08 -25.73
CA GLN A 366 -0.59 2.31 -26.15
C GLN A 366 -0.83 2.34 -27.66
N ARG A 367 -2.08 2.48 -28.08
CA ARG A 367 -2.52 2.63 -29.50
C ARG A 367 -2.76 4.08 -29.88
N PHE A 368 -2.08 5.02 -29.18
CA PHE A 368 -2.19 6.45 -29.40
C PHE A 368 -0.85 7.11 -29.07
N ARG A 369 -0.64 8.31 -29.57
CA ARG A 369 0.51 9.15 -29.20
C ARG A 369 0.16 9.91 -27.93
N PRO A 370 0.85 9.70 -26.80
CA PRO A 370 0.60 10.42 -25.56
C PRO A 370 0.73 11.93 -25.75
N ARG A 371 -0.18 12.67 -25.12
CA ARG A 371 -0.17 14.14 -25.11
C ARG A 371 -0.35 14.62 -23.68
N ARG A 372 0.23 15.78 -23.39
CA ARG A 372 0.03 16.40 -22.07
C ARG A 372 -1.46 16.68 -21.86
N HIS A 373 -2.01 16.15 -20.76
CA HIS A 373 -3.38 16.47 -20.37
C HIS A 373 -3.49 17.99 -20.10
N PRO A 374 -4.55 18.71 -20.58
CA PRO A 374 -4.66 20.16 -20.42
C PRO A 374 -4.55 20.65 -18.98
N MET A 375 -4.99 19.87 -18.01
CA MET A 375 -4.95 20.17 -16.58
C MET A 375 -3.66 19.69 -15.90
N ALA A 376 -2.72 19.08 -16.63
CA ALA A 376 -1.53 18.50 -16.02
C ALA A 376 -0.54 19.56 -15.55
N LYS A 377 -0.06 19.37 -14.32
CA LYS A 377 1.05 20.14 -13.73
C LYS A 377 2.34 19.37 -13.91
N GLU A 378 3.42 20.07 -14.11
CA GLU A 378 4.74 19.46 -14.12
C GLU A 378 5.18 19.13 -12.67
N TRP A 379 5.79 17.96 -12.50
CA TRP A 379 6.43 17.58 -11.26
C TRP A 379 7.94 17.85 -11.34
N ALA A 380 8.36 18.98 -10.78
CA ALA A 380 9.77 19.40 -10.78
C ALA A 380 10.64 18.73 -9.69
N GLY A 381 10.04 17.95 -8.79
CA GLY A 381 10.68 17.35 -7.63
C GLY A 381 9.94 17.68 -6.32
N ALA A 382 10.42 17.17 -5.20
CA ALA A 382 9.86 17.51 -3.91
C ALA A 382 10.00 19.02 -3.66
N GLU A 383 8.88 19.75 -3.69
CA GLU A 383 8.82 21.03 -2.98
C GLU A 383 9.18 20.70 -1.53
N THR A 384 10.34 21.11 -1.09
CA THR A 384 10.68 21.20 0.31
C THR A 384 9.53 21.97 0.94
N MET A 385 8.77 21.34 1.83
CA MET A 385 7.86 22.08 2.69
C MET A 385 8.74 22.95 3.57
N VAL A 386 9.13 24.10 3.06
CA VAL A 386 9.65 25.20 3.87
C VAL A 386 8.43 25.63 4.70
N SER A 387 8.36 25.13 5.93
CA SER A 387 7.56 25.75 6.95
C SER A 387 8.03 27.21 7.00
N ARG A 388 7.15 28.16 6.63
CA ARG A 388 7.39 29.58 6.87
C ARG A 388 7.85 29.71 8.31
N PRO A 389 9.01 30.33 8.60
CA PRO A 389 9.38 30.67 9.96
C PRO A 389 8.31 31.63 10.47
N THR A 390 7.54 31.24 11.46
CA THR A 390 6.85 32.19 12.33
C THR A 390 7.93 33.05 12.96
N ALA A 391 7.83 34.37 12.77
CA ALA A 391 8.73 35.35 13.34
C ALA A 391 8.94 35.06 14.83
N ALA A 392 10.12 34.62 15.19
CA ALA A 392 10.52 34.45 16.56
C ALA A 392 10.91 35.82 17.10
N THR A 393 10.19 36.26 18.10
CA THR A 393 10.55 37.36 18.99
C THR A 393 11.85 36.98 19.70
N THR A 394 12.87 37.77 19.50
CA THR A 394 14.16 37.71 20.17
C THR A 394 14.00 37.96 21.68
N THR A 395 14.40 37.00 22.50
CA THR A 395 14.91 37.28 23.85
C THR A 395 16.06 36.32 24.15
N ASP A 396 17.14 36.94 24.53
CA ASP A 396 18.44 36.44 24.98
C ASP A 396 18.35 35.48 26.17
N ALA A 397 19.17 34.44 26.21
CA ALA A 397 20.03 34.10 27.35
C ALA A 397 20.67 32.69 27.25
N THR A 398 22.00 32.72 27.22
CA THR A 398 23.01 31.86 27.91
C THR A 398 22.97 30.33 27.82
N LEU A 399 24.10 29.85 27.28
CA LEU A 399 24.76 28.54 27.34
C LEU A 399 24.51 27.71 28.62
N HIS A 400 24.17 26.44 28.46
CA HIS A 400 24.84 25.33 29.14
C HIS A 400 24.75 24.03 28.29
N SER A 401 25.91 23.41 28.16
CA SER A 401 26.18 22.14 27.52
C SER A 401 25.57 20.96 28.27
N ALA A 402 24.84 20.07 27.58
CA ALA A 402 24.75 18.67 27.94
C ALA A 402 24.36 17.84 26.72
N SER A 403 25.25 16.95 26.37
CA SER A 403 25.12 15.92 25.34
C SER A 403 24.03 14.89 25.69
N SER A 404 23.01 14.76 24.92
CA SER A 404 22.26 13.51 24.81
C SER A 404 21.58 13.44 23.45
N GLY A 405 22.05 12.50 22.60
CA GLY A 405 21.53 12.26 21.29
C GLY A 405 20.10 11.73 21.37
N ARG A 406 19.15 12.52 20.90
CA ARG A 406 17.80 12.04 20.57
C ARG A 406 17.75 11.71 19.10
N ALA A 407 17.74 10.40 18.80
CA ALA A 407 17.30 9.89 17.52
C ALA A 407 15.84 10.29 17.31
N SER A 408 15.56 11.12 16.32
CA SER A 408 14.22 11.50 15.89
C SER A 408 13.52 10.28 15.26
N GLY A 409 12.80 9.53 16.08
CA GLY A 409 11.82 8.55 15.61
C GLY A 409 10.61 9.30 15.06
N PHE A 410 10.37 9.21 13.76
CA PHE A 410 9.13 9.70 13.18
C PHE A 410 7.99 8.76 13.58
N PRO A 411 6.95 9.25 14.29
CA PRO A 411 5.79 8.45 14.60
C PRO A 411 4.90 8.36 13.37
N PHE A 412 4.83 7.20 12.74
CA PHE A 412 3.78 6.88 11.78
C PHE A 412 2.49 6.57 12.54
N SER A 413 1.89 7.59 13.08
CA SER A 413 0.57 7.54 13.67
C SER A 413 -0.43 8.14 12.69
N MET A 414 -1.14 7.29 11.96
CA MET A 414 -2.37 7.67 11.26
C MET A 414 -3.42 8.06 12.31
N ALA A 415 -3.47 9.32 12.69
CA ALA A 415 -4.62 9.86 13.42
C ALA A 415 -5.79 9.96 12.46
N LEU A 416 -6.72 9.01 12.55
CA LEU A 416 -8.07 9.17 12.02
C LEU A 416 -8.83 10.03 13.04
N HIS A 417 -8.94 11.32 12.78
CA HIS A 417 -9.94 12.15 13.45
C HIS A 417 -11.33 11.74 12.93
N THR A 418 -12.09 11.10 13.79
CA THR A 418 -13.55 11.02 13.68
C THR A 418 -14.09 12.37 14.15
N GLY A 419 -14.55 13.17 13.22
CA GLY A 419 -15.18 14.46 13.52
C GLY A 419 -16.11 14.86 12.39
N GLY A 420 -17.41 14.88 12.68
CA GLY A 420 -18.44 15.70 12.09
C GLY A 420 -18.66 15.60 10.57
N SER A 421 -19.77 15.00 10.21
CA SER A 421 -20.43 15.10 8.91
C SER A 421 -20.59 16.56 8.46
N ASN A 422 -19.69 17.04 7.62
CA ASN A 422 -19.95 18.09 6.65
C ASN A 422 -18.95 17.96 5.51
N SER A 423 -19.31 17.14 4.53
CA SER A 423 -18.53 16.90 3.32
C SER A 423 -18.61 18.08 2.35
N GLY A 424 -17.99 19.18 2.70
CA GLY A 424 -17.70 20.23 1.75
C GLY A 424 -16.60 19.75 0.78
N HIS A 425 -16.98 19.26 -0.39
CA HIS A 425 -16.06 18.97 -1.47
C HIS A 425 -15.45 20.27 -2.00
N PHE A 426 -14.23 20.57 -1.57
CA PHE A 426 -13.49 21.74 -2.02
C PHE A 426 -12.63 21.33 -3.22
N CYS A 427 -13.06 21.67 -4.44
CA CYS A 427 -12.19 21.60 -5.61
C CYS A 427 -11.24 22.81 -5.60
N PRO A 428 -9.95 22.64 -5.90
CA PRO A 428 -9.07 23.77 -6.08
C PRO A 428 -9.56 24.64 -7.25
N PRO A 429 -9.34 25.96 -7.24
CA PRO A 429 -9.92 26.92 -8.21
C PRO A 429 -9.57 26.64 -9.68
N ALA A 430 -8.56 25.83 -9.95
CA ALA A 430 -8.07 25.52 -11.30
C ALA A 430 -8.61 24.19 -11.89
N ASP A 431 -9.39 23.40 -11.14
CA ASP A 431 -9.86 22.11 -11.62
C ASP A 431 -11.33 22.14 -12.06
N VAL A 432 -11.54 22.64 -13.29
CA VAL A 432 -12.85 22.71 -13.93
C VAL A 432 -13.49 21.33 -14.11
N SER A 433 -12.68 20.24 -14.21
CA SER A 433 -13.19 18.88 -14.38
C SER A 433 -13.80 18.33 -13.09
N CYS A 434 -13.25 18.66 -11.94
CA CYS A 434 -13.85 18.38 -10.63
C CYS A 434 -15.15 19.19 -10.40
N CYS A 435 -15.22 20.44 -10.87
CA CYS A 435 -16.37 21.30 -10.73
C CYS A 435 -17.55 20.92 -11.64
N LYS A 436 -17.31 20.41 -12.85
CA LYS A 436 -18.39 20.05 -13.80
C LYS A 436 -19.31 18.93 -13.27
N ARG A 437 -18.88 18.11 -12.33
CA ARG A 437 -19.70 17.03 -11.76
C ARG A 437 -20.20 17.27 -10.33
N HIS A 438 -19.82 18.37 -9.71
CA HIS A 438 -20.36 18.81 -8.42
C HIS A 438 -20.88 20.25 -8.50
N PRO A 439 -21.95 20.51 -9.26
CA PRO A 439 -22.45 21.87 -9.52
C PRO A 439 -22.84 22.64 -8.24
N ARG A 440 -23.29 21.93 -7.20
CA ARG A 440 -23.70 22.54 -5.92
C ARG A 440 -22.51 23.08 -5.12
N ALA A 441 -21.33 22.49 -5.22
CA ALA A 441 -20.14 22.98 -4.54
C ALA A 441 -19.53 24.24 -5.21
N CYS A 442 -19.75 24.41 -6.51
CA CYS A 442 -19.26 25.57 -7.27
C CYS A 442 -20.23 26.77 -7.19
N ARG A 443 -21.56 26.57 -7.03
CA ARG A 443 -22.54 27.67 -6.96
C ARG A 443 -22.40 28.54 -5.72
N ARG A 444 -21.88 28.03 -4.59
CA ARG A 444 -21.72 28.83 -3.36
C ARG A 444 -20.64 29.92 -3.43
N ARG A 445 -19.82 29.98 -4.46
CA ARG A 445 -18.78 31.04 -4.61
C ARG A 445 -19.13 32.16 -5.59
N ARG A 446 -20.24 32.07 -6.36
CA ARG A 446 -20.65 33.13 -7.25
C ARG A 446 -21.61 34.17 -6.58
N GLY A 447 -21.89 34.01 -5.30
CA GLY A 447 -22.88 34.85 -4.58
C GLY A 447 -22.30 35.83 -3.57
N THR A 448 -20.99 36.10 -3.60
CA THR A 448 -20.37 37.18 -2.81
C THR A 448 -19.50 38.02 -3.73
N ARG A 449 -20.11 38.97 -4.33
CA ARG A 449 -19.57 40.28 -4.71
C ARG A 449 -20.44 41.32 -4.04
#